data_2ba80401645e5b1f359bf25868698ca3
#
_entry.id   2ba80401645e5b1f359bf25868698ca3
#
_cell.length_a   1.000
_cell.length_b   1.000
_cell.length_c   1.000
_cell.angle_alpha   90.00
_cell.angle_beta   90.00
_cell.angle_gamma   90.00
#
_symmetry.space_group_name_H-M   'P 1'
#
loop_
_entity.id
_entity.type
_entity.pdbx_description
1 polymer ?
#
loop_
_entity_poly.entity_id
_entity_poly.type
_entity_poly.pdbx_seq_one_letter_code
_entity_poly.pdbx_strand_id
1 'polypeptide(L)'
;MQDIDFKTLSLKDALDLAILIEEEAEERYREFVHQMETHDTPGVARFFRFMAVNEAKHGKELSERREKLFGDAPREVERSMIFDVEAPEFFRTRAFMSVTEALDLADEAEKKAYEFFDAALPELEDSEVRELFAELREEEIEHIDLVKKVRDKLGTEPDFDPEDFVDAPHGH
;
A
#
# COMPACT_ATOMS: atom_id res chain seq x y z
N MET A 1 -7.31 19.31 9.26
CA MET A 1 -7.18 17.84 9.25
C MET A 1 -8.45 17.29 9.86
N GLN A 2 -9.25 16.51 9.15
CA GLN A 2 -10.41 15.85 9.72
C GLN A 2 -9.90 14.57 10.37
N ASP A 3 -9.80 14.55 11.69
CA ASP A 3 -9.38 13.36 12.42
C ASP A 3 -10.42 12.26 12.25
N ILE A 4 -9.98 11.05 11.91
CA ILE A 4 -10.83 9.88 11.81
C ILE A 4 -11.20 9.45 13.23
N ASP A 5 -12.50 9.39 13.51
CA ASP A 5 -12.99 8.81 14.76
C ASP A 5 -13.15 7.29 14.59
N PHE A 6 -12.15 6.54 14.99
CA PHE A 6 -12.13 5.07 14.88
C PHE A 6 -13.22 4.38 15.71
N LYS A 7 -13.70 5.01 16.79
CA LYS A 7 -14.75 4.42 17.64
C LYS A 7 -16.10 4.34 16.93
N THR A 8 -16.37 5.31 16.07
CA THR A 8 -17.64 5.40 15.32
C THR A 8 -17.49 5.02 13.85
N LEU A 9 -16.32 4.59 13.42
CA LEU A 9 -16.03 4.24 12.03
C LEU A 9 -16.91 3.08 11.56
N SER A 10 -17.74 3.32 10.55
CA SER A 10 -18.59 2.30 9.93
C SER A 10 -17.78 1.37 9.03
N LEU A 11 -18.27 0.15 8.80
CA LEU A 11 -17.64 -0.78 7.86
C LEU A 11 -17.60 -0.21 6.44
N LYS A 12 -18.62 0.54 6.02
CA LYS A 12 -18.65 1.22 4.72
C LYS A 12 -17.48 2.22 4.59
N ASP A 13 -17.34 3.09 5.59
CA ASP A 13 -16.29 4.11 5.58
C ASP A 13 -14.90 3.50 5.74
N ALA A 14 -14.77 2.43 6.52
CA ALA A 14 -13.54 1.67 6.65
C ALA A 14 -13.10 1.03 5.33
N LEU A 15 -14.03 0.44 4.57
CA LEU A 15 -13.76 -0.08 3.23
C LEU A 15 -13.41 1.04 2.25
N ASP A 16 -14.11 2.16 2.30
CA ASP A 16 -13.83 3.30 1.44
C ASP A 16 -12.45 3.93 1.75
N LEU A 17 -12.03 3.99 3.01
CA LEU A 17 -10.68 4.40 3.41
C LEU A 17 -9.61 3.42 2.91
N ALA A 18 -9.83 2.12 3.12
CA ALA A 18 -8.91 1.09 2.65
C ALA A 18 -8.73 1.15 1.13
N ILE A 19 -9.81 1.28 0.36
CA ILE A 19 -9.76 1.42 -1.10
C ILE A 19 -8.91 2.64 -1.50
N LEU A 20 -9.07 3.78 -0.82
CA LEU A 20 -8.27 4.98 -1.09
C LEU A 20 -6.78 4.75 -0.81
N ILE A 21 -6.45 4.04 0.27
CA ILE A 21 -5.06 3.70 0.61
C ILE A 21 -4.43 2.85 -0.51
N GLU A 22 -5.12 1.81 -0.96
CA GLU A 22 -4.65 0.96 -2.07
C GLU A 22 -4.52 1.73 -3.40
N GLU A 23 -5.48 2.61 -3.72
CA GLU A 23 -5.44 3.46 -4.91
C GLU A 23 -4.20 4.37 -4.89
N GLU A 24 -3.87 4.98 -3.75
CA GLU A 24 -2.68 5.83 -3.60
C GLU A 24 -1.38 5.02 -3.64
N ALA A 25 -1.35 3.83 -3.05
CA ALA A 25 -0.22 2.91 -3.13
C ALA A 25 0.05 2.49 -4.58
N GLU A 26 -0.97 2.08 -5.33
CA GLU A 26 -0.86 1.76 -6.75
C GLU A 26 -0.30 2.93 -7.57
N GLU A 27 -0.84 4.15 -7.39
CA GLU A 27 -0.38 5.35 -8.09
C GLU A 27 1.11 5.63 -7.80
N ARG A 28 1.53 5.49 -6.55
CA ARG A 28 2.92 5.67 -6.12
C ARG A 28 3.85 4.66 -6.77
N TYR A 29 3.51 3.37 -6.75
CA TYR A 29 4.34 2.34 -7.36
C TYR A 29 4.42 2.48 -8.88
N ARG A 30 3.37 2.93 -9.55
CA ARG A 30 3.42 3.27 -10.98
C ARG A 30 4.38 4.43 -11.27
N GLU A 31 4.43 5.42 -10.42
CA GLU A 31 5.39 6.52 -10.53
C GLU A 31 6.83 6.01 -10.34
N PHE A 32 7.08 5.13 -9.38
CA PHE A 32 8.40 4.51 -9.20
C PHE A 32 8.82 3.67 -10.40
N VAL A 33 7.90 2.93 -11.02
CA VAL A 33 8.18 2.23 -12.29
C VAL A 33 8.70 3.18 -13.34
N HIS A 34 7.99 4.29 -13.55
CA HIS A 34 8.38 5.29 -14.55
C HIS A 34 9.77 5.89 -14.27
N GLN A 35 10.06 6.21 -13.01
CA GLN A 35 11.36 6.70 -12.58
C GLN A 35 12.48 5.67 -12.85
N MET A 36 12.26 4.41 -12.49
CA MET A 36 13.26 3.35 -12.67
C MET A 36 13.50 3.00 -14.14
N GLU A 37 12.49 3.04 -14.97
CA GLU A 37 12.63 2.87 -16.43
C GLU A 37 13.45 4.00 -17.05
N THR A 38 13.25 5.24 -16.61
CA THR A 38 14.00 6.41 -17.08
C THR A 38 15.48 6.30 -16.71
N HIS A 39 15.82 5.64 -15.61
CA HIS A 39 17.19 5.46 -15.11
C HIS A 39 17.86 4.14 -15.51
N ASP A 40 17.27 3.39 -16.43
CA ASP A 40 17.78 2.11 -16.92
C ASP A 40 18.08 1.10 -15.80
N THR A 41 17.14 0.98 -14.86
CA THR A 41 17.17 0.00 -13.77
C THR A 41 15.98 -0.98 -13.91
N PRO A 42 16.01 -1.87 -14.94
CA PRO A 42 14.85 -2.68 -15.31
C PRO A 42 14.42 -3.68 -14.22
N GLY A 43 15.35 -4.23 -13.44
CA GLY A 43 15.04 -5.14 -12.35
C GLY A 43 14.17 -4.50 -11.27
N VAL A 44 14.54 -3.30 -10.83
CA VAL A 44 13.78 -2.56 -9.82
C VAL A 44 12.45 -2.03 -10.39
N ALA A 45 12.45 -1.63 -11.67
CA ALA A 45 11.20 -1.26 -12.35
C ALA A 45 10.21 -2.45 -12.39
N ARG A 46 10.68 -3.68 -12.63
CA ARG A 46 9.83 -4.89 -12.57
C ARG A 46 9.27 -5.13 -11.17
N PHE A 47 10.10 -4.94 -10.14
CA PHE A 47 9.65 -5.06 -8.75
C PHE A 47 8.53 -4.06 -8.42
N PHE A 48 8.70 -2.79 -8.72
CA PHE A 48 7.66 -1.78 -8.48
C PHE A 48 6.40 -2.01 -9.32
N ARG A 49 6.55 -2.57 -10.53
CA ARG A 49 5.39 -2.99 -11.32
C ARG A 49 4.64 -4.14 -10.65
N PHE A 50 5.34 -5.09 -10.08
CA PHE A 50 4.76 -6.16 -9.28
C PHE A 50 4.00 -5.60 -8.06
N MET A 51 4.59 -4.67 -7.32
CA MET A 51 3.92 -4.00 -6.20
C MET A 51 2.66 -3.25 -6.67
N ALA A 52 2.73 -2.47 -7.75
CA ALA A 52 1.57 -1.76 -8.30
C ALA A 52 0.42 -2.72 -8.69
N VAL A 53 0.73 -3.89 -9.23
CA VAL A 53 -0.28 -4.92 -9.58
C VAL A 53 -0.91 -5.51 -8.31
N ASN A 54 -0.14 -5.71 -7.25
CA ASN A 54 -0.67 -6.19 -5.97
C ASN A 54 -1.64 -5.19 -5.35
N GLU A 55 -1.26 -3.91 -5.28
CA GLU A 55 -2.14 -2.86 -4.74
C GLU A 55 -3.43 -2.73 -5.57
N ALA A 56 -3.32 -2.77 -6.90
CA ALA A 56 -4.49 -2.77 -7.78
C ALA A 56 -5.42 -3.97 -7.53
N LYS A 57 -4.85 -5.14 -7.25
CA LYS A 57 -5.62 -6.35 -6.92
C LYS A 57 -6.35 -6.19 -5.59
N HIS A 58 -5.65 -5.74 -4.53
CA HIS A 58 -6.25 -5.50 -3.22
C HIS A 58 -7.36 -4.44 -3.30
N GLY A 59 -7.09 -3.32 -3.95
CA GLY A 59 -8.10 -2.27 -4.18
C GLY A 59 -9.34 -2.79 -4.91
N LYS A 60 -9.17 -3.68 -5.89
CA LYS A 60 -10.28 -4.32 -6.60
C LYS A 60 -11.10 -5.25 -5.68
N GLU A 61 -10.45 -6.11 -4.92
CA GLU A 61 -11.10 -7.03 -3.98
C GLU A 61 -11.90 -6.28 -2.91
N LEU A 62 -11.33 -5.21 -2.36
CA LEU A 62 -12.02 -4.31 -1.43
C LEU A 62 -13.21 -3.62 -2.07
N SER A 63 -13.08 -3.15 -3.32
CA SER A 63 -14.16 -2.51 -4.07
C SER A 63 -15.31 -3.46 -4.35
N GLU A 64 -15.02 -4.70 -4.72
CA GLU A 64 -16.04 -5.76 -4.92
C GLU A 64 -16.77 -6.10 -3.61
N ARG A 65 -16.04 -6.20 -2.50
CA ARG A 65 -16.63 -6.41 -1.16
C ARG A 65 -17.53 -5.23 -0.77
N ARG A 66 -17.05 -4.01 -1.00
CA ARG A 66 -17.80 -2.77 -0.74
C ARG A 66 -19.08 -2.69 -1.55
N GLU A 67 -19.02 -2.97 -2.86
CA GLU A 67 -20.18 -2.97 -3.75
C GLU A 67 -21.22 -4.04 -3.34
N LYS A 68 -20.76 -5.24 -3.00
CA LYS A 68 -21.62 -6.33 -2.54
C LYS A 68 -22.38 -5.98 -1.25
N LEU A 69 -21.75 -5.26 -0.32
CA LEU A 69 -22.35 -4.95 0.98
C LEU A 69 -23.18 -3.66 0.96
N PHE A 70 -22.76 -2.66 0.19
CA PHE A 70 -23.32 -1.30 0.27
C PHE A 70 -23.80 -0.75 -1.08
N GLY A 71 -23.60 -1.47 -2.18
CA GLY A 71 -24.05 -1.07 -3.51
C GLY A 71 -23.55 0.31 -3.90
N ASP A 72 -24.46 1.11 -4.46
CA ASP A 72 -24.18 2.47 -4.95
C ASP A 72 -24.17 3.55 -3.86
N ALA A 73 -24.13 3.18 -2.57
CA ALA A 73 -24.06 4.14 -1.50
C ALA A 73 -22.87 5.09 -1.71
N PRO A 74 -23.05 6.42 -1.58
CA PRO A 74 -22.00 7.37 -1.87
C PRO A 74 -20.82 7.21 -0.91
N ARG A 75 -19.60 7.48 -1.42
CA ARG A 75 -18.37 7.55 -0.63
C ARG A 75 -18.39 8.88 0.14
N GLU A 76 -18.21 8.83 1.46
CA GLU A 76 -18.18 10.00 2.34
C GLU A 76 -16.77 10.31 2.86
N VAL A 77 -15.81 9.42 2.60
CA VAL A 77 -14.40 9.61 2.91
C VAL A 77 -13.66 10.25 1.74
N GLU A 78 -12.66 11.06 2.05
CA GLU A 78 -11.85 11.79 1.09
C GLU A 78 -10.36 11.48 1.24
N ARG A 79 -9.58 11.62 0.17
CA ARG A 79 -8.11 11.44 0.20
C ARG A 79 -7.41 12.29 1.27
N SER A 80 -7.95 13.48 1.57
CA SER A 80 -7.42 14.34 2.64
C SER A 80 -7.41 13.68 4.02
N MET A 81 -8.27 12.69 4.26
CA MET A 81 -8.35 11.96 5.53
C MET A 81 -7.20 10.97 5.71
N ILE A 82 -6.62 10.50 4.61
CA ILE A 82 -5.50 9.54 4.59
C ILE A 82 -4.16 10.18 4.22
N PHE A 83 -4.12 11.49 4.05
CA PHE A 83 -2.93 12.21 3.57
C PHE A 83 -1.67 11.93 4.41
N ASP A 84 -1.80 11.72 5.70
CA ASP A 84 -0.69 11.39 6.59
C ASP A 84 -0.40 9.87 6.66
N VAL A 85 -1.26 9.01 6.09
CA VAL A 85 -1.13 7.56 6.21
C VAL A 85 -0.08 7.04 5.25
N GLU A 86 -0.13 7.50 4.00
CA GLU A 86 0.72 6.95 2.95
C GLU A 86 1.50 7.98 2.14
N ALA A 87 1.21 9.27 2.28
CA ALA A 87 1.95 10.26 1.54
C ALA A 87 3.40 10.36 2.06
N PRO A 88 4.36 9.64 1.47
CA PRO A 88 5.68 10.20 1.37
C PRO A 88 5.45 11.47 0.58
N GLU A 89 5.92 12.58 1.08
CA GLU A 89 5.81 13.87 0.40
C GLU A 89 5.92 13.68 -1.11
N PHE A 90 4.82 13.73 -1.82
CA PHE A 90 4.72 13.59 -3.28
C PHE A 90 5.69 14.55 -3.98
N PHE A 91 6.11 15.58 -3.23
CA PHE A 91 7.14 16.55 -3.60
C PHE A 91 8.59 16.05 -3.45
N ARG A 92 8.82 14.89 -2.83
CA ARG A 92 10.14 14.25 -2.79
C ARG A 92 10.43 13.37 -4.00
N THR A 93 9.47 13.06 -4.84
CA THR A 93 9.71 12.43 -6.13
C THR A 93 10.47 13.40 -7.02
N ARG A 94 11.76 13.52 -6.75
CA ARG A 94 12.66 14.27 -7.62
C ARG A 94 12.70 13.58 -8.97
N ALA A 95 12.83 14.37 -10.04
CA ALA A 95 12.95 13.88 -11.42
C ALA A 95 14.10 12.88 -11.64
N PHE A 96 14.90 12.60 -10.61
CA PHE A 96 16.07 11.70 -10.62
C PHE A 96 16.19 10.99 -9.27
N MET A 97 15.34 9.99 -9.05
CA MET A 97 15.39 9.16 -7.85
C MET A 97 16.31 7.97 -8.10
N SER A 98 17.28 7.73 -7.21
CA SER A 98 18.08 6.50 -7.23
C SER A 98 17.24 5.30 -6.79
N VAL A 99 17.71 4.10 -7.13
CA VAL A 99 17.09 2.85 -6.66
C VAL A 99 16.97 2.80 -5.14
N THR A 100 18.01 3.21 -4.43
CA THR A 100 18.01 3.23 -2.95
C THR A 100 16.98 4.19 -2.42
N GLU A 101 16.90 5.41 -2.96
CA GLU A 101 15.89 6.40 -2.56
C GLU A 101 14.46 5.91 -2.82
N ALA A 102 14.21 5.24 -3.95
CA ALA A 102 12.91 4.67 -4.25
C ALA A 102 12.51 3.56 -3.27
N LEU A 103 13.45 2.67 -2.93
CA LEU A 103 13.20 1.61 -1.94
C LEU A 103 13.04 2.16 -0.52
N ASP A 104 13.75 3.23 -0.15
CA ASP A 104 13.58 3.88 1.14
C ASP A 104 12.19 4.52 1.26
N LEU A 105 11.72 5.17 0.21
CA LEU A 105 10.38 5.75 0.17
C LEU A 105 9.28 4.68 0.19
N ALA A 106 9.49 3.57 -0.52
CA ALA A 106 8.57 2.44 -0.46
C ALA A 106 8.48 1.87 0.96
N ASP A 107 9.61 1.55 1.58
CA ASP A 107 9.67 1.05 2.96
C ASP A 107 9.02 2.01 3.98
N GLU A 108 9.26 3.31 3.83
CA GLU A 108 8.64 4.33 4.67
C GLU A 108 7.11 4.37 4.49
N ALA A 109 6.62 4.25 3.26
CA ALA A 109 5.20 4.25 2.97
C ALA A 109 4.48 3.03 3.54
N GLU A 110 5.02 1.81 3.32
CA GLU A 110 4.45 0.58 3.86
C GLU A 110 4.44 0.60 5.40
N LYS A 111 5.49 1.11 6.03
CA LYS A 111 5.54 1.28 7.50
C LYS A 111 4.49 2.25 8.02
N LYS A 112 4.24 3.35 7.33
CA LYS A 112 3.18 4.29 7.69
C LYS A 112 1.80 3.67 7.59
N ALA A 113 1.53 2.91 6.52
CA ALA A 113 0.28 2.18 6.37
C ALA A 113 0.11 1.14 7.50
N TYR A 114 1.14 0.36 7.77
CA TYR A 114 1.16 -0.55 8.93
C TYR A 114 0.84 0.16 10.26
N GLU A 115 1.53 1.25 10.55
CA GLU A 115 1.34 2.04 11.79
C GLU A 115 -0.08 2.60 11.88
N PHE A 116 -0.66 3.01 10.77
CA PHE A 116 -2.05 3.48 10.73
C PHE A 116 -3.02 2.38 11.16
N PHE A 117 -2.95 1.20 10.56
CA PHE A 117 -3.84 0.08 10.90
C PHE A 117 -3.59 -0.43 12.32
N ASP A 118 -2.34 -0.54 12.73
CA ASP A 118 -1.96 -1.02 14.07
C ASP A 118 -2.44 -0.06 15.17
N ALA A 119 -2.29 1.23 14.99
CA ALA A 119 -2.76 2.26 15.92
C ALA A 119 -4.29 2.34 15.99
N ALA A 120 -5.00 2.07 14.89
CA ALA A 120 -6.45 2.08 14.85
C ALA A 120 -7.10 0.89 15.58
N LEU A 121 -6.48 -0.28 15.54
CA LEU A 121 -7.04 -1.55 16.05
C LEU A 121 -7.56 -1.46 17.50
N PRO A 122 -6.83 -0.90 18.49
CA PRO A 122 -7.35 -0.80 19.86
C PRO A 122 -8.51 0.19 20.03
N GLU A 123 -8.68 1.13 19.09
CA GLU A 123 -9.75 2.15 19.13
C GLU A 123 -11.04 1.68 18.43
N LEU A 124 -10.98 0.63 17.62
CA LEU A 124 -12.11 0.12 16.86
C LEU A 124 -13.09 -0.65 17.76
N GLU A 125 -14.37 -0.24 17.77
CA GLU A 125 -15.43 -0.94 18.50
C GLU A 125 -16.15 -1.98 17.63
N ASP A 126 -16.31 -1.72 16.33
CA ASP A 126 -16.92 -2.65 15.38
C ASP A 126 -16.01 -3.84 15.08
N SER A 127 -16.52 -5.07 15.28
CA SER A 127 -15.74 -6.29 15.10
C SER A 127 -15.37 -6.57 13.63
N GLU A 128 -16.24 -6.21 12.67
CA GLU A 128 -15.98 -6.41 11.25
C GLU A 128 -14.94 -5.41 10.72
N VAL A 129 -14.98 -4.17 11.23
CA VAL A 129 -13.95 -3.17 10.94
C VAL A 129 -12.60 -3.58 11.52
N ARG A 130 -12.60 -4.12 12.74
CA ARG A 130 -11.38 -4.62 13.39
C ARG A 130 -10.78 -5.80 12.61
N GLU A 131 -11.58 -6.73 12.13
CA GLU A 131 -11.13 -7.85 11.31
C GLU A 131 -10.52 -7.34 10.00
N LEU A 132 -11.18 -6.44 9.29
CA LEU A 132 -10.66 -5.80 8.07
C LEU A 132 -9.30 -5.11 8.32
N PHE A 133 -9.19 -4.30 9.36
CA PHE A 133 -7.94 -3.59 9.66
C PHE A 133 -6.80 -4.52 10.08
N ALA A 134 -7.13 -5.63 10.75
CA ALA A 134 -6.14 -6.66 11.06
C ALA A 134 -5.63 -7.38 9.80
N GLU A 135 -6.50 -7.69 8.84
CA GLU A 135 -6.12 -8.24 7.53
C GLU A 135 -5.19 -7.27 6.79
N LEU A 136 -5.57 -6.01 6.66
CA LEU A 136 -4.77 -4.99 5.98
C LEU A 136 -3.41 -4.78 6.65
N ARG A 137 -3.37 -4.76 7.98
CA ARG A 137 -2.08 -4.68 8.70
C ARG A 137 -1.14 -5.84 8.38
N GLU A 138 -1.65 -7.07 8.26
CA GLU A 138 -0.82 -8.22 7.88
C GLU A 138 -0.31 -8.10 6.43
N GLU A 139 -1.11 -7.57 5.51
CA GLU A 139 -0.69 -7.29 4.14
C GLU A 139 0.48 -6.29 4.11
N GLU A 140 0.44 -5.23 4.92
CA GLU A 140 1.56 -4.27 5.03
C GLU A 140 2.85 -4.91 5.55
N ILE A 141 2.76 -5.87 6.48
CA ILE A 141 3.93 -6.63 6.94
C ILE A 141 4.57 -7.41 5.77
N GLU A 142 3.76 -8.04 4.93
CA GLU A 142 4.23 -8.75 3.74
C GLU A 142 4.91 -7.79 2.75
N HIS A 143 4.35 -6.62 2.52
CA HIS A 143 4.93 -5.59 1.65
C HIS A 143 6.27 -5.07 2.19
N ILE A 144 6.37 -4.77 3.47
CA ILE A 144 7.63 -4.37 4.13
C ILE A 144 8.71 -5.44 3.92
N ASP A 145 8.36 -6.71 4.10
CA ASP A 145 9.27 -7.83 3.89
C ASP A 145 9.71 -7.97 2.43
N LEU A 146 8.82 -7.73 1.47
CA LEU A 146 9.14 -7.73 0.04
C LEU A 146 10.14 -6.62 -0.31
N VAL A 147 9.90 -5.39 0.13
CA VAL A 147 10.82 -4.26 -0.08
C VAL A 147 12.19 -4.57 0.51
N LYS A 148 12.24 -5.14 1.73
CA LYS A 148 13.48 -5.52 2.39
C LYS A 148 14.25 -6.59 1.61
N LYS A 149 13.57 -7.64 1.13
CA LYS A 149 14.18 -8.70 0.31
C LYS A 149 14.83 -8.14 -0.96
N VAL A 150 14.15 -7.22 -1.64
CA VAL A 150 14.70 -6.55 -2.83
C VAL A 150 15.94 -5.73 -2.47
N ARG A 151 15.89 -4.97 -1.40
CA ARG A 151 17.03 -4.19 -0.92
C ARG A 151 18.25 -5.06 -0.63
N ASP A 152 18.05 -6.19 0.04
CA ASP A 152 19.11 -7.13 0.37
C ASP A 152 19.73 -7.78 -0.89
N LYS A 153 18.92 -8.10 -1.90
CA LYS A 153 19.37 -8.67 -3.17
C LYS A 153 20.13 -7.67 -4.06
N LEU A 154 19.79 -6.40 -4.04
CA LEU A 154 20.48 -5.37 -4.82
C LEU A 154 22.00 -5.28 -4.52
N GLY A 155 22.43 -5.69 -3.33
CA GLY A 155 23.83 -5.75 -2.95
C GLY A 155 24.56 -6.98 -3.49
N THR A 156 23.85 -7.99 -3.99
CA THR A 156 24.41 -9.30 -4.37
C THR A 156 24.10 -9.73 -5.81
N GLU A 157 22.96 -9.29 -6.36
CA GLU A 157 22.50 -9.67 -7.70
C GLU A 157 21.99 -8.45 -8.47
N PRO A 158 22.68 -7.97 -9.50
CA PRO A 158 22.23 -6.81 -10.27
C PRO A 158 20.99 -7.07 -11.14
N ASP A 159 20.62 -8.33 -11.34
CA ASP A 159 19.52 -8.73 -12.22
C ASP A 159 18.67 -9.82 -11.52
N PHE A 160 17.77 -9.41 -10.63
CA PHE A 160 16.85 -10.32 -9.96
C PHE A 160 15.51 -10.41 -10.71
N ASP A 161 14.89 -11.60 -10.68
CA ASP A 161 13.56 -11.81 -11.26
C ASP A 161 12.49 -11.55 -10.19
N PRO A 162 11.48 -10.68 -10.45
CA PRO A 162 10.36 -10.49 -9.54
C PRO A 162 9.58 -11.79 -9.27
N GLU A 163 9.60 -12.76 -10.19
CA GLU A 163 8.98 -14.07 -9.99
C GLU A 163 9.61 -14.84 -8.83
N ASP A 164 10.85 -14.54 -8.45
CA ASP A 164 11.50 -15.10 -7.26
C ASP A 164 10.79 -14.72 -5.94
N PHE A 165 9.86 -13.76 -5.97
CA PHE A 165 9.08 -13.32 -4.80
C PHE A 165 7.66 -13.89 -4.76
N VAL A 166 7.18 -14.47 -5.87
CA VAL A 166 5.80 -14.96 -6.02
C VAL A 166 5.58 -16.28 -5.29
N ASP A 167 6.63 -17.01 -4.95
CA ASP A 167 6.57 -18.29 -4.21
C ASP A 167 6.39 -18.13 -2.69
N ALA A 168 6.18 -16.92 -2.17
CA ALA A 168 5.69 -16.77 -0.82
C ALA A 168 4.24 -17.30 -0.77
N PRO A 169 3.92 -18.29 0.09
CA PRO A 169 2.57 -18.83 0.15
C PRO A 169 1.62 -17.68 0.54
N HIS A 170 0.69 -17.40 -0.36
CA HIS A 170 -0.45 -16.55 -0.03
C HIS A 170 -1.18 -17.21 1.13
N GLY A 171 -0.95 -16.72 2.34
CA GLY A 171 -1.71 -17.09 3.52
C GLY A 171 -3.17 -16.71 3.25
N HIS A 172 -4.01 -17.73 3.20
CA HIS A 172 -5.45 -17.57 3.13
C HIS A 172 -6.01 -17.05 4.45
#